data_2f9e452ffbe06cfc7ee1e2c5e45d31f5
#
_entry.id   2f9e452ffbe06cfc7ee1e2c5e45d31f5
#
_cell.length_a   1.000
_cell.length_b   1.000
_cell.length_c   1.000
_cell.angle_alpha   90.00
_cell.angle_beta   90.00
_cell.angle_gamma   90.00
#
_symmetry.space_group_name_H-M   'P 1'
#
loop_
_entity.id
_entity.type
_entity.pdbx_description
1 polymer ?
#
loop_
_entity_poly.entity_id
_entity_poly.type
_entity_poly.pdbx_seq_one_letter_code
_entity_poly.pdbx_strand_id
1 'polypeptide(L)'
;MVKSAGADYLRLMVTDHMGPRSEDIDLFLAMERALPEHGRVHIHCGVGQGRTGIFIAMHDMLKNAHHVSFHDLIERQLAFNPGRALDFNKDVTHEGRSNLRNDRLEFISLFYEYAKQNPKGAPCSWSEWLADPNTPSQQR
;
A
#
# COMPACT_ATOMS: atom_id res chain seq x y z
N MET A 1 -24.26 10.80 -3.23
CA MET A 1 -23.52 12.06 -3.50
C MET A 1 -22.29 11.87 -4.36
N VAL A 2 -21.36 10.94 -4.03
CA VAL A 2 -20.11 10.75 -4.81
C VAL A 2 -20.41 10.32 -6.25
N LYS A 3 -21.25 9.31 -6.45
CA LYS A 3 -21.63 8.80 -7.78
C LYS A 3 -22.38 9.83 -8.63
N SER A 4 -23.20 10.67 -8.02
CA SER A 4 -23.91 11.75 -8.73
C SER A 4 -22.99 12.87 -9.21
N ALA A 5 -21.76 12.96 -8.67
CA ALA A 5 -20.74 13.89 -9.10
C ALA A 5 -19.77 13.28 -10.15
N GLY A 6 -20.08 12.11 -10.71
CA GLY A 6 -19.27 11.44 -11.73
C GLY A 6 -18.01 10.75 -11.19
N ALA A 7 -17.98 10.43 -9.89
CA ALA A 7 -16.89 9.69 -9.25
C ALA A 7 -17.39 8.35 -8.73
N ASP A 8 -16.54 7.32 -8.83
CA ASP A 8 -16.78 6.04 -8.17
C ASP A 8 -16.25 6.05 -6.73
N TYR A 9 -16.72 5.11 -5.93
CA TYR A 9 -16.36 4.99 -4.53
C TYR A 9 -16.08 3.53 -4.14
N LEU A 10 -14.90 3.31 -3.58
CA LEU A 10 -14.51 2.02 -2.99
C LEU A 10 -14.24 2.21 -1.49
N ARG A 11 -14.87 1.38 -0.66
CA ARG A 11 -14.60 1.32 0.78
C ARG A 11 -13.84 0.05 1.12
N LEU A 12 -12.66 0.20 1.74
CA LEU A 12 -11.87 -0.90 2.27
C LEU A 12 -11.98 -0.93 3.81
N MET A 13 -12.21 -2.11 4.37
CA MET A 13 -12.49 -2.30 5.81
C MET A 13 -11.22 -2.60 6.60
N VAL A 14 -10.24 -1.70 6.52
CA VAL A 14 -8.95 -1.86 7.19
C VAL A 14 -9.02 -1.40 8.64
N THR A 15 -8.66 -2.29 9.56
CA THR A 15 -8.59 -1.99 11.00
C THR A 15 -7.51 -0.95 11.28
N ASP A 16 -7.80 -0.02 12.19
CA ASP A 16 -6.85 1.03 12.55
C ASP A 16 -5.57 0.45 13.16
N HIS A 17 -4.44 1.04 12.82
CA HIS A 17 -3.08 0.60 13.18
C HIS A 17 -2.62 -0.74 12.60
N MET A 18 -3.47 -1.51 11.94
CA MET A 18 -3.11 -2.78 11.29
C MET A 18 -2.80 -2.58 9.79
N GLY A 19 -2.08 -3.55 9.21
CA GLY A 19 -1.96 -3.66 7.75
C GLY A 19 -3.28 -4.08 7.11
N PRO A 20 -3.47 -3.83 5.81
CA PRO A 20 -4.62 -4.34 5.07
C PRO A 20 -4.56 -5.86 4.95
N ARG A 21 -5.72 -6.51 4.91
CA ARG A 21 -5.82 -7.95 4.64
C ARG A 21 -5.65 -8.21 3.14
N SER A 22 -5.33 -9.45 2.78
CA SER A 22 -5.14 -9.83 1.37
C SER A 22 -6.34 -9.50 0.50
N GLU A 23 -7.56 -9.70 1.00
CA GLU A 23 -8.78 -9.37 0.28
C GLU A 23 -8.93 -7.85 0.03
N ASP A 24 -8.55 -7.02 0.99
CA ASP A 24 -8.57 -5.56 0.86
C ASP A 24 -7.53 -5.09 -0.19
N ILE A 25 -6.36 -5.76 -0.24
CA ILE A 25 -5.31 -5.50 -1.22
C ILE A 25 -5.78 -5.90 -2.62
N ASP A 26 -6.37 -7.07 -2.78
CA ASP A 26 -6.89 -7.53 -4.07
C ASP A 26 -8.00 -6.62 -4.62
N LEU A 27 -8.90 -6.14 -3.74
CA LEU A 27 -9.90 -5.13 -4.12
C LEU A 27 -9.26 -3.81 -4.55
N PHE A 28 -8.23 -3.35 -3.83
CA PHE A 28 -7.47 -2.16 -4.18
C PHE A 28 -6.78 -2.32 -5.55
N LEU A 29 -6.14 -3.46 -5.78
CA LEU A 29 -5.50 -3.78 -7.06
C LEU A 29 -6.50 -3.82 -8.21
N ALA A 30 -7.66 -4.41 -8.01
CA ALA A 30 -8.73 -4.43 -9.01
C ALA A 30 -9.18 -3.01 -9.37
N MET A 31 -9.34 -2.13 -8.38
CA MET A 31 -9.64 -0.72 -8.60
C MET A 31 -8.51 -0.02 -9.38
N GLU A 32 -7.25 -0.21 -8.99
CA GLU A 32 -6.10 0.39 -9.67
C GLU A 32 -6.00 -0.03 -11.15
N ARG A 33 -6.28 -1.31 -11.43
CA ARG A 33 -6.29 -1.83 -12.81
C ARG A 33 -7.44 -1.25 -13.66
N ALA A 34 -8.57 -0.97 -13.02
CA ALA A 34 -9.75 -0.41 -13.68
C ALA A 34 -9.65 1.11 -13.92
N LEU A 35 -8.67 1.79 -13.31
CA LEU A 35 -8.49 3.23 -13.48
C LEU A 35 -8.12 3.55 -14.93
N PRO A 36 -8.82 4.51 -15.56
CA PRO A 36 -8.42 5.02 -16.87
C PRO A 36 -7.04 5.70 -16.80
N GLU A 37 -6.40 5.87 -17.94
CA GLU A 37 -5.03 6.42 -18.02
C GLU A 37 -4.86 7.76 -17.27
N HIS A 38 -5.86 8.62 -17.32
CA HIS A 38 -5.88 9.90 -16.61
C HIS A 38 -6.76 9.89 -15.34
N GLY A 39 -7.11 8.70 -14.86
CA GLY A 39 -7.89 8.52 -13.64
C GLY A 39 -7.16 9.04 -12.42
N ARG A 40 -7.91 9.69 -11.53
CA ARG A 40 -7.39 10.20 -10.25
C ARG A 40 -8.01 9.43 -9.11
N VAL A 41 -7.21 9.10 -8.11
CA VAL A 41 -7.66 8.46 -6.87
C VAL A 41 -7.53 9.46 -5.73
N HIS A 42 -8.59 9.59 -4.94
CA HIS A 42 -8.54 10.28 -3.67
C HIS A 42 -8.62 9.24 -2.55
N ILE A 43 -7.55 9.08 -1.79
CA ILE A 43 -7.44 8.09 -0.71
C ILE A 43 -7.54 8.82 0.62
N HIS A 44 -8.44 8.38 1.49
CA HIS A 44 -8.58 8.94 2.83
C HIS A 44 -8.98 7.89 3.87
N CYS A 45 -8.68 8.16 5.13
CA CYS A 45 -9.21 7.46 6.30
C CYS A 45 -9.76 8.50 7.28
N GLY A 46 -9.88 8.19 8.58
CA GLY A 46 -10.37 9.16 9.56
C GLY A 46 -9.47 10.38 9.75
N VAL A 47 -8.14 10.17 9.81
CA VAL A 47 -7.13 11.23 10.09
C VAL A 47 -6.25 11.54 8.86
N GLY A 48 -6.25 10.68 7.85
CA GLY A 48 -5.44 10.84 6.65
C GLY A 48 -3.96 10.46 6.80
N GLN A 49 -3.56 9.85 7.90
CA GLN A 49 -2.14 9.54 8.18
C GLN A 49 -1.79 8.06 8.02
N GLY A 50 -2.33 7.17 8.88
CA GLY A 50 -1.91 5.78 8.95
C GLY A 50 -2.31 4.96 7.74
N ARG A 51 -3.56 4.55 7.67
CA ARG A 51 -4.14 3.74 6.58
C ARG A 51 -3.99 4.43 5.24
N THR A 52 -4.27 5.72 5.17
CA THR A 52 -4.11 6.53 3.96
C THR A 52 -2.68 6.47 3.43
N GLY A 53 -1.67 6.66 4.28
CA GLY A 53 -0.26 6.63 3.87
C GLY A 53 0.17 5.30 3.26
N ILE A 54 -0.31 4.17 3.79
CA ILE A 54 -0.04 2.84 3.25
C ILE A 54 -0.59 2.72 1.82
N PHE A 55 -1.85 3.06 1.60
CA PHE A 55 -2.48 2.93 0.28
C PHE A 55 -1.92 3.92 -0.76
N ILE A 56 -1.52 5.13 -0.34
CA ILE A 56 -0.82 6.07 -1.22
C ILE A 56 0.54 5.50 -1.63
N ALA A 57 1.29 4.90 -0.71
CA ALA A 57 2.55 4.24 -1.02
C ALA A 57 2.35 3.06 -1.98
N MET A 58 1.32 2.23 -1.76
CA MET A 58 0.98 1.13 -2.67
C MET A 58 0.65 1.65 -4.08
N HIS A 59 -0.15 2.71 -4.19
CA HIS A 59 -0.46 3.36 -5.47
C HIS A 59 0.79 3.84 -6.21
N ASP A 60 1.72 4.46 -5.47
CA ASP A 60 2.99 4.93 -6.00
C ASP A 60 3.89 3.76 -6.45
N MET A 61 3.99 2.70 -5.64
CA MET A 61 4.77 1.51 -5.95
C MET A 61 4.28 0.80 -7.22
N LEU A 62 2.97 0.66 -7.42
CA LEU A 62 2.40 0.07 -8.63
C LEU A 62 2.81 0.81 -9.90
N LYS A 63 3.09 2.09 -9.81
CA LYS A 63 3.53 2.92 -10.95
C LYS A 63 5.03 2.94 -11.13
N ASN A 64 5.79 2.89 -10.04
CA ASN A 64 7.19 3.31 -10.05
C ASN A 64 8.18 2.27 -9.50
N ALA A 65 7.76 1.19 -8.83
CA ALA A 65 8.68 0.25 -8.18
C ALA A 65 9.65 -0.46 -9.14
N HIS A 66 9.33 -0.55 -10.43
CA HIS A 66 10.19 -1.17 -11.42
C HIS A 66 11.41 -0.31 -11.82
N HIS A 67 11.43 0.98 -11.47
CA HIS A 67 12.53 1.89 -11.80
C HIS A 67 12.95 2.84 -10.66
N VAL A 68 12.24 2.83 -9.53
CA VAL A 68 12.55 3.64 -8.34
C VAL A 68 12.84 2.72 -7.17
N SER A 69 13.89 2.98 -6.41
CA SER A 69 14.25 2.16 -5.26
C SER A 69 13.21 2.24 -4.14
N PHE A 70 13.16 1.20 -3.30
CA PHE A 70 12.29 1.20 -2.12
C PHE A 70 12.56 2.40 -1.21
N HIS A 71 13.84 2.70 -0.97
CA HIS A 71 14.25 3.83 -0.13
C HIS A 71 13.72 5.16 -0.68
N ASP A 72 13.92 5.43 -1.97
CA ASP A 72 13.49 6.69 -2.58
C ASP A 72 11.96 6.83 -2.60
N LEU A 73 11.23 5.72 -2.77
CA LEU A 73 9.77 5.72 -2.67
C LEU A 73 9.31 6.07 -1.26
N ILE A 74 9.93 5.50 -0.22
CA ILE A 74 9.59 5.80 1.18
C ILE A 74 9.95 7.25 1.53
N GLU A 75 11.13 7.73 1.19
CA GLU A 75 11.55 9.11 1.42
C GLU A 75 10.61 10.12 0.75
N ARG A 76 10.16 9.82 -0.47
CA ARG A 76 9.17 10.64 -1.17
C ARG A 76 7.83 10.69 -0.44
N GLN A 77 7.36 9.54 0.07
CA GLN A 77 6.12 9.50 0.85
C GLN A 77 6.24 10.26 2.17
N LEU A 78 7.38 10.19 2.84
CA LEU A 78 7.65 10.95 4.06
C LEU A 78 7.70 12.46 3.81
N ALA A 79 8.22 12.89 2.67
CA ALA A 79 8.25 14.30 2.28
C ALA A 79 6.83 14.88 2.05
N PHE A 80 5.92 14.10 1.48
CA PHE A 80 4.53 14.52 1.22
C PHE A 80 3.61 14.37 2.44
N ASN A 81 3.85 13.35 3.25
CA ASN A 81 3.06 13.07 4.45
C ASN A 81 3.98 12.70 5.62
N PRO A 82 4.54 13.68 6.32
CA PRO A 82 5.42 13.46 7.48
C PRO A 82 4.70 12.79 8.66
N GLY A 83 3.49 12.34 8.46
CA GLY A 83 2.60 11.73 9.43
C GLY A 83 2.82 10.25 9.67
N ARG A 84 4.01 9.78 10.02
CA ARG A 84 4.16 8.64 10.93
C ARG A 84 3.89 7.21 10.42
N ALA A 85 3.10 6.95 9.38
CA ALA A 85 2.78 5.58 8.99
C ALA A 85 3.98 4.83 8.39
N LEU A 86 4.83 5.57 7.69
CA LEU A 86 6.02 5.07 6.99
C LEU A 86 7.33 5.60 7.57
N ASP A 87 7.29 6.32 8.69
CA ASP A 87 8.47 6.78 9.40
C ASP A 87 9.05 5.65 10.26
N PHE A 88 9.85 4.81 9.65
CA PHE A 88 10.46 3.65 10.28
C PHE A 88 11.68 3.98 11.14
N ASN A 89 12.18 5.22 11.10
CA ASN A 89 13.36 5.67 11.86
C ASN A 89 13.01 6.27 13.23
N LYS A 90 11.74 6.45 13.52
CA LYS A 90 11.31 7.11 14.74
C LYS A 90 11.30 6.15 15.93
N ASP A 91 12.04 6.48 16.98
CA ASP A 91 12.02 5.74 18.25
C ASP A 91 10.61 5.61 18.81
N VAL A 92 10.19 4.37 19.06
CA VAL A 92 8.89 4.08 19.63
C VAL A 92 9.08 3.63 21.07
N THR A 93 8.70 4.49 21.97
CA THR A 93 8.85 4.29 23.42
C THR A 93 7.93 3.22 24.04
N HIS A 94 7.07 2.57 23.22
CA HIS A 94 6.13 1.55 23.69
C HIS A 94 6.23 0.29 22.83
N GLU A 95 6.52 -0.87 23.45
CA GLU A 95 6.72 -2.17 22.81
C GLU A 95 5.60 -2.57 21.84
N GLY A 96 4.32 -2.36 22.19
CA GLY A 96 3.19 -2.69 21.32
C GLY A 96 3.16 -1.90 20.00
N ARG A 97 3.73 -0.70 19.98
CA ARG A 97 3.82 0.11 18.74
C ARG A 97 5.01 -0.26 17.89
N SER A 98 6.08 -0.81 18.46
CA SER A 98 7.22 -1.30 17.70
C SER A 98 6.85 -2.52 16.85
N ASN A 99 6.06 -3.44 17.38
CA ASN A 99 5.59 -4.62 16.64
C ASN A 99 4.71 -4.22 15.44
N LEU A 100 3.70 -3.35 15.66
CA LEU A 100 2.84 -2.85 14.58
C LEU A 100 3.61 -2.09 13.49
N ARG A 101 4.71 -1.46 13.84
CA ARG A 101 5.58 -0.77 12.91
C ARG A 101 6.40 -1.77 12.09
N ASN A 102 6.97 -2.78 12.73
CA ASN A 102 7.71 -3.83 12.05
C ASN A 102 6.80 -4.58 11.06
N ASP A 103 5.58 -4.90 11.47
CA ASP A 103 4.58 -5.53 10.62
C ASP A 103 4.26 -4.67 9.38
N ARG A 104 4.17 -3.35 9.55
CA ARG A 104 3.96 -2.43 8.43
C ARG A 104 5.16 -2.35 7.51
N LEU A 105 6.37 -2.30 8.07
CA LEU A 105 7.60 -2.28 7.27
C LEU A 105 7.73 -3.56 6.47
N GLU A 106 7.48 -4.69 7.11
CA GLU A 106 7.50 -5.99 6.45
C GLU A 106 6.47 -6.05 5.32
N PHE A 107 5.23 -5.65 5.61
CA PHE A 107 4.16 -5.59 4.61
C PHE A 107 4.52 -4.70 3.44
N ILE A 108 4.96 -3.45 3.68
CA ILE A 108 5.21 -2.49 2.59
C ILE A 108 6.45 -2.89 1.77
N SER A 109 7.45 -3.51 2.40
CA SER A 109 8.61 -4.06 1.70
C SER A 109 8.22 -5.23 0.79
N LEU A 110 7.35 -6.09 1.27
CA LEU A 110 6.83 -7.23 0.50
C LEU A 110 5.95 -6.75 -0.65
N PHE A 111 5.13 -5.73 -0.42
CA PHE A 111 4.31 -5.12 -1.47
C PHE A 111 5.17 -4.43 -2.54
N TYR A 112 6.29 -3.85 -2.17
CA TYR A 112 7.25 -3.30 -3.16
C TYR A 112 7.77 -4.39 -4.10
N GLU A 113 8.15 -5.57 -3.59
CA GLU A 113 8.58 -6.69 -4.42
C GLU A 113 7.45 -7.20 -5.33
N TYR A 114 6.23 -7.28 -4.81
CA TYR A 114 5.06 -7.57 -5.63
C TYR A 114 4.91 -6.56 -6.77
N ALA A 115 4.89 -5.28 -6.46
CA ALA A 115 4.68 -4.20 -7.43
C ALA A 115 5.78 -4.14 -8.49
N LYS A 116 7.01 -4.44 -8.11
CA LYS A 116 8.17 -4.52 -9.01
C LYS A 116 8.02 -5.64 -10.04
N GLN A 117 7.49 -6.79 -9.63
CA GLN A 117 7.23 -7.95 -10.49
C GLN A 117 5.92 -7.84 -11.27
N ASN A 118 4.96 -7.09 -10.74
CA ASN A 118 3.60 -6.96 -11.25
C ASN A 118 3.23 -5.47 -11.45
N PRO A 119 3.81 -4.80 -12.46
CA PRO A 119 3.49 -3.42 -12.74
C PRO A 119 2.00 -3.25 -13.04
N LYS A 120 1.50 -2.03 -12.97
CA LYS A 120 0.09 -1.70 -13.24
C LYS A 120 -0.39 -2.40 -14.54
N GLY A 121 -1.45 -3.18 -14.41
CA GLY A 121 -2.03 -3.94 -15.52
C GLY A 121 -1.65 -5.41 -15.57
N ALA A 122 -0.71 -5.89 -14.76
CA ALA A 122 -0.43 -7.33 -14.65
C ALA A 122 -1.64 -8.08 -14.06
N PRO A 123 -1.95 -9.29 -14.54
CA PRO A 123 -3.13 -10.04 -14.14
C PRO A 123 -3.02 -10.65 -12.73
N CYS A 124 -1.80 -10.85 -12.19
CA CYS A 124 -1.59 -11.52 -10.92
C CYS A 124 -2.15 -10.72 -9.75
N SER A 125 -3.01 -11.32 -8.93
CA SER A 125 -3.48 -10.73 -7.70
C SER A 125 -2.43 -10.84 -6.58
N TRP A 126 -2.61 -10.09 -5.50
CA TRP A 126 -1.77 -10.22 -4.32
C TRP A 126 -1.86 -11.60 -3.68
N SER A 127 -3.07 -12.13 -3.54
CA SER A 127 -3.30 -13.45 -2.97
C SER A 127 -2.67 -14.58 -3.79
N GLU A 128 -2.75 -14.51 -5.13
CA GLU A 128 -2.09 -15.45 -6.02
C GLU A 128 -0.57 -15.37 -5.91
N TRP A 129 -0.01 -14.16 -5.88
CA TRP A 129 1.43 -13.96 -5.75
C TRP A 129 1.97 -14.47 -4.41
N LEU A 130 1.25 -14.25 -3.30
CA LEU A 130 1.63 -14.79 -2.00
C LEU A 130 1.59 -16.32 -1.94
N ALA A 131 0.72 -16.95 -2.71
CA ALA A 131 0.60 -18.41 -2.77
C ALA A 131 1.71 -19.07 -3.61
N ASP A 132 2.46 -18.31 -4.40
CA ASP A 132 3.56 -18.85 -5.20
C ASP A 132 4.73 -19.26 -4.29
N PRO A 133 5.20 -20.52 -4.33
CA PRO A 133 6.31 -21.00 -3.52
C PRO A 133 7.64 -20.25 -3.76
N ASN A 134 7.78 -19.56 -4.88
CA ASN A 134 8.98 -18.78 -5.21
C ASN A 134 8.93 -17.34 -4.64
N THR A 135 7.85 -16.95 -4.01
CA THR A 135 7.72 -15.62 -3.42
C THR A 135 8.65 -15.44 -2.21
N PRO A 136 9.28 -14.28 -2.01
CA PRO A 136 10.17 -14.02 -0.89
C PRO A 136 9.56 -14.27 0.50
N SER A 137 8.24 -14.17 0.64
CA SER A 137 7.51 -14.47 1.88
C SER A 137 7.55 -15.95 2.27
N GLN A 138 7.71 -16.88 1.30
CA GLN A 138 7.76 -18.33 1.53
C GLN A 138 9.18 -18.85 1.81
N GLN A 139 10.19 -17.99 1.62
CA GLN A 139 11.61 -18.34 1.79
C GLN A 139 12.18 -17.96 3.17
N ARG A 140 11.30 -17.50 4.10
CA ARG A 140 11.70 -17.10 5.47
C ARG A 140 11.37 -18.14 6.53
#